data_932c6ef221410cfba4f3e84b7b1c7810
#
_entry.id   932c6ef221410cfba4f3e84b7b1c7810
#
_cell.length_a   1.000
_cell.length_b   1.000
_cell.length_c   1.000
_cell.angle_alpha   90.00
_cell.angle_beta   90.00
_cell.angle_gamma   90.00
#
_symmetry.space_group_name_H-M   'P 1'
#
loop_
_entity.id
_entity.type
_entity.pdbx_description
1 polymer ?
#
loop_
_entity_poly.entity_id
_entity_poly.type
_entity_poly.pdbx_seq_one_letter_code
_entity_poly.pdbx_strand_id
1 'polypeptide(L)' 'MRNIKLTESDCTFVHAVLIMYAQQTPGMDADDKAEIREVAAKFK' A
#
# COMPACT_ATOMS: atom_id res chain seq x y z
N MET A 1 -8.80 3.11 -21.51
CA MET A 1 -8.54 3.13 -20.07
C MET A 1 -9.33 2.05 -19.37
N ARG A 2 -8.70 1.33 -18.48
CA ARG A 2 -9.35 0.21 -17.80
C ARG A 2 -9.83 0.62 -16.42
N ASN A 3 -11.05 0.23 -16.11
CA ASN A 3 -11.57 0.35 -14.77
C ASN A 3 -11.36 -0.96 -14.04
N ILE A 4 -10.56 -0.92 -13.00
CA ILE A 4 -10.32 -2.12 -12.20
C ILE A 4 -11.17 -2.03 -10.96
N LYS A 5 -12.04 -3.02 -10.78
CA LYS A 5 -12.85 -3.09 -9.58
C LYS A 5 -12.15 -4.00 -8.58
N LEU A 6 -11.90 -3.47 -7.41
CA LEU A 6 -11.28 -4.22 -6.33
C LEU A 6 -12.34 -4.62 -5.32
N THR A 7 -12.31 -5.87 -4.91
CA THR A 7 -13.16 -6.34 -3.82
C THR A 7 -12.55 -5.91 -2.49
N GLU A 8 -13.32 -6.06 -1.40
CA GLU A 8 -12.78 -5.79 -0.07
C GLU A 8 -11.54 -6.62 0.22
N SER A 9 -11.58 -7.90 -0.21
CA SER A 9 -10.43 -8.79 -0.05
C SER A 9 -9.22 -8.26 -0.79
N ASP A 10 -9.43 -7.78 -2.02
CA ASP A 10 -8.34 -7.25 -2.81
C ASP A 10 -7.73 -6.02 -2.15
N CYS A 11 -8.59 -5.12 -1.66
CA CYS A 11 -8.12 -3.91 -0.98
C CYS A 11 -7.33 -4.25 0.27
N THR A 12 -7.82 -5.18 1.07
CA THR A 12 -7.13 -5.64 2.27
C THR A 12 -5.77 -6.22 1.93
N PHE A 13 -5.72 -7.02 0.88
CA PHE A 13 -4.48 -7.63 0.44
C PHE A 13 -3.46 -6.58 0.00
N VAL A 14 -3.88 -5.63 -0.83
CA VAL A 14 -3.01 -4.57 -1.32
C VAL A 14 -2.51 -3.72 -0.15
N HIS A 15 -3.40 -3.38 0.77
CA HIS A 15 -3.02 -2.61 1.96
C HIS A 15 -1.93 -3.33 2.74
N ALA A 16 -2.12 -4.62 3.00
CA ALA A 16 -1.16 -5.40 3.76
C ALA A 16 0.19 -5.47 3.04
N VAL A 17 0.17 -5.68 1.73
CA VAL A 17 1.39 -5.77 0.94
C VAL A 17 2.16 -4.46 0.99
N LEU A 18 1.47 -3.33 0.86
CA LEU A 18 2.13 -2.02 0.89
C LEU A 18 2.77 -1.75 2.24
N ILE A 19 2.05 -2.06 3.32
CA ILE A 19 2.59 -1.86 4.67
C ILE A 19 3.81 -2.76 4.89
N MET A 20 3.70 -4.01 4.48
CA MET A 20 4.80 -4.95 4.61
C MET A 20 6.02 -4.50 3.81
N TYR A 21 5.79 -4.02 2.60
CA TYR A 21 6.87 -3.53 1.75
C TYR A 21 7.62 -2.39 2.43
N ALA A 22 6.88 -1.45 3.01
CA ALA A 22 7.49 -0.31 3.69
C ALA A 22 8.31 -0.76 4.90
N GLN A 23 7.84 -1.79 5.61
CA GLN A 23 8.53 -2.28 6.80
C GLN A 23 9.78 -3.08 6.48
N GLN A 24 9.77 -3.81 5.36
CA GLN A 24 10.84 -4.74 5.03
C GLN A 24 11.90 -4.18 4.09
N THR A 25 11.69 -3.00 3.57
CA THR A 25 12.66 -2.40 2.65
C THR A 25 13.69 -1.58 3.44
N PRO A 26 14.92 -2.04 3.53
CA PRO A 26 15.96 -1.28 4.22
C PRO A 26 16.38 -0.07 3.38
N GLY A 27 16.75 1.00 4.05
CA GLY A 27 17.24 2.21 3.37
C GLY A 27 16.16 3.09 2.78
N MET A 28 14.90 2.77 3.00
CA MET A 28 13.82 3.61 2.52
C MET A 28 13.71 4.86 3.39
N ASP A 29 13.57 6.00 2.75
CA ASP A 29 13.44 7.27 3.45
C ASP A 29 12.10 7.36 4.18
N ALA A 30 12.07 8.16 5.24
CA ALA A 30 10.85 8.37 6.01
C ALA A 30 9.74 8.94 5.15
N ASP A 31 10.08 9.82 4.20
CA ASP A 31 9.11 10.41 3.29
C ASP A 31 8.48 9.34 2.39
N ASP A 32 9.29 8.42 1.89
CA ASP A 32 8.81 7.33 1.05
C ASP A 32 7.89 6.40 1.83
N LYS A 33 8.27 6.10 3.08
CA LYS A 33 7.42 5.27 3.94
C LYS A 33 6.08 5.93 4.20
N ALA A 34 6.11 7.23 4.47
CA ALA A 34 4.89 7.98 4.73
C ALA A 34 3.98 7.97 3.50
N GLU A 35 4.56 8.13 2.32
CA GLU A 35 3.81 8.09 1.08
C GLU A 35 3.16 6.74 0.84
N ILE A 36 3.90 5.67 1.10
CA ILE A 36 3.37 4.32 0.96
C ILE A 36 2.20 4.10 1.92
N ARG A 37 2.33 4.55 3.17
CA ARG A 37 1.26 4.43 4.14
C ARG A 37 0.02 5.22 3.71
N GLU A 38 0.24 6.39 3.14
CA GLU A 38 -0.85 7.22 2.66
C GLU A 38 -1.61 6.53 1.53
N VAL A 39 -0.87 5.95 0.59
CA VAL A 39 -1.48 5.20 -0.50
C VAL A 39 -2.19 3.97 0.04
N ALA A 40 -1.55 3.25 0.97
CA ALA A 40 -2.14 2.06 1.56
C ALA A 40 -3.46 2.37 2.26
N ALA A 41 -3.56 3.54 2.89
CA ALA A 41 -4.78 3.94 3.58
C ALA A 41 -5.97 4.06 2.64
N LYS A 42 -5.73 4.30 1.37
CA LYS A 42 -6.80 4.38 0.37
C LYS A 42 -7.43 3.03 0.07
N PHE A 43 -6.75 1.95 0.43
CA PHE A 43 -7.22 0.60 0.18
C PHE A 43 -7.80 -0.07 1.42
N LYS A 44 -7.92 0.66 2.47
CA LYS A 44 -8.47 0.12 3.71
C LYS A 44 -9.93 -0.32 3.53
#